data_7dbf98346ad1d4a97bbfe80ff64313cf
#
_entry.id   7dbf98346ad1d4a97bbfe80ff64313cf
#
_cell.length_a   1.000
_cell.length_b   1.000
_cell.length_c   1.000
_cell.angle_alpha   90.00
_cell.angle_beta   90.00
_cell.angle_gamma   90.00
#
_symmetry.space_group_name_H-M   'P 1'
#
loop_
_entity.id
_entity.type
_entity.pdbx_description
1 polymer ?
#
loop_
_entity_poly.entity_id
_entity_poly.type
_entity_poly.pdbx_seq_one_letter_code
_entity_poly.pdbx_strand_id
1 'polypeptide(L)'
;DFVYQPVKTYSSGMFVRLAFALAINVDPEILIVDEALSVGDVFFQSKCYRRMEEIRQKGTTILMVTHDMGSIIKYCDRVVLLNKGEFIAEGPAGRVVDMYKKILAGQLDALKAELERERQQKESLTGEIGQEDAGSGVLTGAGTEETETAGSRAGAGTKSGGVEMSDFSGGMGLEGSRLMKDQLTINYDRTEYGDGRAEIVDLGLFDERGNITNLLLKGEMFTIKERIHFNTEIQSPIFTYTIKDKKGTELTGTNTMFEGAEIQPVKRGDEYVVEFTQKMTLQGGEYLLSMSCTGFEQGEHVVYHRLYNVTNITVISNKNTVGVYDMESQVKAAKIEAGKIEAGNAGPTVNGGL
;
A
#
# COMPACT_ATOMS: atom_id res chain seq x y z
N ASP A 1 -40.18 1.83 16.65
CA ASP A 1 -41.20 0.99 17.32
C ASP A 1 -41.40 -0.40 16.72
N PHE A 2 -40.39 -0.93 15.99
CA PHE A 2 -40.48 -2.27 15.37
C PHE A 2 -40.21 -3.41 16.38
N VAL A 3 -39.72 -3.14 17.58
CA VAL A 3 -39.34 -4.15 18.58
C VAL A 3 -40.52 -5.09 18.95
N TYR A 4 -41.74 -4.59 18.91
CA TYR A 4 -42.93 -5.36 19.23
C TYR A 4 -43.63 -5.95 18.01
N GLN A 5 -43.07 -5.81 16.80
CA GLN A 5 -43.68 -6.36 15.59
C GLN A 5 -43.11 -7.75 15.28
N PRO A 6 -43.90 -8.62 14.68
CA PRO A 6 -43.43 -9.93 14.25
C PRO A 6 -42.24 -9.80 13.26
N VAL A 7 -41.20 -10.61 13.42
CA VAL A 7 -40.00 -10.63 12.58
C VAL A 7 -40.29 -10.76 11.08
N LYS A 8 -41.42 -11.43 10.72
CA LYS A 8 -41.87 -11.56 9.33
C LYS A 8 -42.21 -10.23 8.64
N THR A 9 -42.40 -9.14 9.40
CA THR A 9 -42.66 -7.80 8.87
C THR A 9 -41.41 -6.95 8.71
N TYR A 10 -40.25 -7.49 9.10
CA TYR A 10 -38.99 -6.81 9.01
C TYR A 10 -38.49 -6.76 7.55
N SER A 11 -37.84 -5.67 7.18
CA SER A 11 -37.10 -5.62 5.93
C SER A 11 -35.91 -6.58 6.01
N SER A 12 -35.34 -6.97 4.85
CA SER A 12 -34.15 -7.83 4.80
C SER A 12 -33.00 -7.27 5.61
N GLY A 13 -32.76 -5.95 5.54
CA GLY A 13 -31.73 -5.26 6.32
C GLY A 13 -32.00 -5.31 7.84
N MET A 14 -33.26 -5.17 8.27
CA MET A 14 -33.62 -5.29 9.69
C MET A 14 -33.44 -6.71 10.20
N PHE A 15 -33.79 -7.71 9.38
CA PHE A 15 -33.63 -9.13 9.72
C PHE A 15 -32.12 -9.47 9.92
N VAL A 16 -31.26 -9.07 8.99
CA VAL A 16 -29.81 -9.31 9.09
C VAL A 16 -29.22 -8.62 10.31
N ARG A 17 -29.64 -7.38 10.61
CA ARG A 17 -29.20 -6.67 11.84
C ARG A 17 -29.62 -7.41 13.11
N LEU A 18 -30.82 -7.94 13.17
CA LEU A 18 -31.31 -8.74 14.31
C LEU A 18 -30.51 -10.03 14.45
N ALA A 19 -30.29 -10.76 13.34
CA ALA A 19 -29.53 -12.00 13.33
C ALA A 19 -28.08 -11.77 13.78
N PHE A 20 -27.45 -10.70 13.26
CA PHE A 20 -26.11 -10.32 13.67
C PHE A 20 -26.04 -9.94 15.16
N ALA A 21 -27.01 -9.13 15.65
CA ALA A 21 -27.06 -8.74 17.05
C ALA A 21 -27.19 -9.95 17.98
N LEU A 22 -27.93 -10.98 17.58
CA LEU A 22 -28.01 -12.24 18.32
C LEU A 22 -26.68 -12.97 18.32
N ALA A 23 -26.05 -13.14 17.17
CA ALA A 23 -24.81 -13.89 17.02
C ALA A 23 -23.63 -13.27 17.81
N ILE A 24 -23.51 -11.95 17.86
CA ILE A 24 -22.41 -11.27 18.55
C ILE A 24 -22.61 -11.08 20.06
N ASN A 25 -23.81 -11.33 20.59
CA ASN A 25 -24.07 -11.27 22.02
C ASN A 25 -23.94 -12.63 22.74
N VAL A 26 -23.67 -13.68 21.99
CA VAL A 26 -23.20 -14.96 22.53
C VAL A 26 -21.69 -14.84 22.67
N ASP A 27 -21.08 -15.31 23.76
CA ASP A 27 -19.61 -15.35 23.88
C ASP A 27 -19.12 -16.71 23.32
N PRO A 28 -18.86 -16.83 22.00
CA PRO A 28 -18.43 -18.06 21.36
C PRO A 28 -16.92 -18.25 21.49
N GLU A 29 -16.44 -19.50 21.47
CA GLU A 29 -15.02 -19.81 21.31
C GLU A 29 -14.58 -19.60 19.85
N ILE A 30 -15.47 -19.87 18.89
CA ILE A 30 -15.25 -19.67 17.45
C ILE A 30 -16.48 -18.94 16.87
N LEU A 31 -16.24 -17.82 16.22
CA LEU A 31 -17.25 -17.04 15.49
C LEU A 31 -17.00 -17.17 13.99
N ILE A 32 -17.99 -17.70 13.26
CA ILE A 32 -17.94 -17.77 11.78
C ILE A 32 -18.85 -16.70 11.22
N VAL A 33 -18.27 -15.83 10.34
CA VAL A 33 -18.96 -14.71 9.68
C VAL A 33 -18.85 -14.90 8.18
N ASP A 34 -19.95 -15.21 7.52
CA ASP A 34 -20.01 -15.41 6.07
C ASP A 34 -20.80 -14.24 5.45
N GLU A 35 -20.07 -13.33 4.78
CA GLU A 35 -20.56 -12.12 4.07
C GLU A 35 -21.53 -11.22 4.86
N ALA A 36 -21.79 -11.51 6.12
CA ALA A 36 -22.82 -10.85 6.93
C ALA A 36 -22.50 -9.35 7.20
N LEU A 37 -21.27 -8.92 7.02
CA LEU A 37 -20.83 -7.54 7.27
C LEU A 37 -21.00 -6.62 6.06
N SER A 38 -21.28 -7.17 4.89
CA SER A 38 -21.54 -6.40 3.66
C SER A 38 -22.96 -5.79 3.65
N VAL A 39 -23.80 -6.15 4.61
CA VAL A 39 -25.21 -5.75 4.66
C VAL A 39 -25.45 -4.68 5.72
N GLY A 40 -26.15 -3.61 5.33
CA GLY A 40 -26.51 -2.50 6.22
C GLY A 40 -25.82 -1.19 5.85
N ASP A 41 -26.13 -0.14 6.62
CA ASP A 41 -25.46 1.15 6.45
C ASP A 41 -24.05 1.18 7.10
N VAL A 42 -23.26 2.16 6.72
CA VAL A 42 -21.87 2.34 7.19
C VAL A 42 -21.78 2.42 8.72
N PHE A 43 -22.78 3.02 9.39
CA PHE A 43 -22.79 3.13 10.85
C PHE A 43 -23.02 1.77 11.51
N PHE A 44 -23.88 0.93 10.93
CA PHE A 44 -24.09 -0.41 11.42
C PHE A 44 -22.86 -1.29 11.20
N GLN A 45 -22.26 -1.25 10.01
CA GLN A 45 -21.01 -1.95 9.72
C GLN A 45 -19.89 -1.57 10.70
N SER A 46 -19.71 -0.28 10.97
CA SER A 46 -18.72 0.21 11.94
C SER A 46 -18.94 -0.36 13.35
N LYS A 47 -20.21 -0.46 13.81
CA LYS A 47 -20.55 -1.09 15.09
C LYS A 47 -20.25 -2.59 15.10
N CYS A 48 -20.52 -3.27 14.00
CA CYS A 48 -20.24 -4.70 13.84
C CYS A 48 -18.72 -4.97 13.94
N TYR A 49 -17.92 -4.25 13.20
CA TYR A 49 -16.46 -4.39 13.23
C TYR A 49 -15.86 -4.07 14.61
N ARG A 50 -16.35 -3.01 15.28
CA ARG A 50 -15.92 -2.71 16.63
C ARG A 50 -16.24 -3.86 17.60
N ARG A 51 -17.44 -4.43 17.50
CA ARG A 51 -17.84 -5.54 18.36
C ARG A 51 -17.05 -6.81 18.07
N MET A 52 -16.75 -7.10 16.81
CA MET A 52 -15.85 -8.20 16.45
C MET A 52 -14.44 -8.02 17.04
N GLU A 53 -13.91 -6.81 17.02
CA GLU A 53 -12.62 -6.51 17.62
C GLU A 53 -12.63 -6.73 19.16
N GLU A 54 -13.71 -6.32 19.85
CA GLU A 54 -13.88 -6.59 21.27
C GLU A 54 -13.94 -8.10 21.58
N ILE A 55 -14.61 -8.90 20.72
CA ILE A 55 -14.72 -10.36 20.82
C ILE A 55 -13.34 -11.00 20.58
N ARG A 56 -12.61 -10.54 19.55
CA ARG A 56 -11.24 -10.99 19.24
C ARG A 56 -10.28 -10.75 20.41
N GLN A 57 -10.35 -9.57 21.06
CA GLN A 57 -9.53 -9.24 22.23
C GLN A 57 -9.79 -10.13 23.45
N LYS A 58 -10.96 -10.75 23.51
CA LYS A 58 -11.30 -11.76 24.54
C LYS A 58 -10.71 -13.16 24.25
N GLY A 59 -10.05 -13.35 23.11
CA GLY A 59 -9.43 -14.60 22.70
C GLY A 59 -10.28 -15.50 21.80
N THR A 60 -11.45 -15.02 21.33
CA THR A 60 -12.29 -15.76 20.38
C THR A 60 -11.61 -15.84 19.00
N THR A 61 -11.60 -17.03 18.41
CA THR A 61 -11.17 -17.21 17.02
C THR A 61 -12.28 -16.78 16.07
N ILE A 62 -11.99 -15.88 15.13
CA ILE A 62 -12.95 -15.39 14.15
C ILE A 62 -12.55 -15.91 12.76
N LEU A 63 -13.47 -16.64 12.12
CA LEU A 63 -13.35 -17.06 10.71
C LEU A 63 -14.26 -16.16 9.87
N MET A 64 -13.66 -15.31 9.04
CA MET A 64 -14.40 -14.40 8.17
C MET A 64 -14.29 -14.86 6.72
N VAL A 65 -15.45 -15.07 6.06
CA VAL A 65 -15.56 -15.33 4.63
C VAL A 65 -16.06 -14.05 3.98
N THR A 66 -15.29 -13.47 3.09
CA THR A 66 -15.64 -12.22 2.39
C THR A 66 -14.83 -12.06 1.11
N HIS A 67 -15.36 -11.30 0.17
CA HIS A 67 -14.66 -10.83 -1.02
C HIS A 67 -14.19 -9.36 -0.89
N ASP A 68 -14.49 -8.69 0.22
CA ASP A 68 -14.03 -7.32 0.48
C ASP A 68 -12.56 -7.31 0.94
N MET A 69 -11.67 -7.00 0.01
CA MET A 69 -10.23 -6.95 0.24
C MET A 69 -9.83 -5.92 1.31
N GLY A 70 -10.57 -4.81 1.43
CA GLY A 70 -10.32 -3.79 2.45
C GLY A 70 -10.55 -4.32 3.85
N SER A 71 -11.65 -5.02 4.07
CA SER A 71 -11.96 -5.68 5.35
C SER A 71 -10.97 -6.79 5.67
N ILE A 72 -10.57 -7.60 4.69
CA ILE A 72 -9.56 -8.65 4.88
C ILE A 72 -8.25 -8.04 5.41
N ILE A 73 -7.71 -7.02 4.75
CA ILE A 73 -6.45 -6.38 5.14
C ILE A 73 -6.55 -5.75 6.53
N LYS A 74 -7.69 -5.15 6.86
CA LYS A 74 -7.87 -4.39 8.09
C LYS A 74 -8.10 -5.28 9.33
N TYR A 75 -8.80 -6.40 9.16
CA TYR A 75 -9.31 -7.18 10.29
C TYR A 75 -8.77 -8.60 10.39
N CYS A 76 -8.15 -9.15 9.33
CA CYS A 76 -7.62 -10.50 9.33
C CYS A 76 -6.11 -10.52 9.59
N ASP A 77 -5.67 -11.36 10.52
CA ASP A 77 -4.24 -11.61 10.78
C ASP A 77 -3.66 -12.59 9.75
N ARG A 78 -4.45 -13.58 9.34
CA ARG A 78 -4.10 -14.65 8.40
C ARG A 78 -5.24 -14.88 7.42
N VAL A 79 -4.91 -15.13 6.17
CA VAL A 79 -5.89 -15.33 5.08
C VAL A 79 -5.60 -16.62 4.34
N VAL A 80 -6.67 -17.34 4.03
CA VAL A 80 -6.65 -18.50 3.14
C VAL A 80 -7.33 -18.11 1.84
N LEU A 81 -6.63 -18.28 0.72
CA LEU A 81 -7.12 -17.98 -0.62
C LEU A 81 -7.66 -19.25 -1.27
N LEU A 82 -8.95 -19.20 -1.60
CA LEU A 82 -9.63 -20.24 -2.34
C LEU A 82 -10.03 -19.73 -3.74
N ASN A 83 -9.86 -20.56 -4.77
CA ASN A 83 -10.36 -20.28 -6.11
C ASN A 83 -11.08 -21.50 -6.66
N LYS A 84 -12.37 -21.35 -6.99
CA LYS A 84 -13.24 -22.45 -7.50
C LYS A 84 -13.20 -23.71 -6.62
N GLY A 85 -13.10 -23.53 -5.30
CA GLY A 85 -13.02 -24.63 -4.33
C GLY A 85 -11.62 -25.21 -4.12
N GLU A 86 -10.62 -24.77 -4.86
CA GLU A 86 -9.22 -25.18 -4.66
C GLU A 86 -8.49 -24.24 -3.71
N PHE A 87 -7.66 -24.80 -2.83
CA PHE A 87 -6.72 -24.05 -2.02
C PHE A 87 -5.58 -23.53 -2.90
N ILE A 88 -5.33 -22.24 -2.87
CA ILE A 88 -4.27 -21.58 -3.66
C ILE A 88 -3.09 -21.18 -2.76
N ALA A 89 -3.36 -20.45 -1.68
CA ALA A 89 -2.33 -19.93 -0.81
C ALA A 89 -2.86 -19.61 0.58
N GLU A 90 -1.95 -19.47 1.53
CA GLU A 90 -2.22 -19.01 2.88
C GLU A 90 -1.09 -18.08 3.34
N GLY A 91 -1.43 -17.05 4.13
CA GLY A 91 -0.42 -16.15 4.66
C GLY A 91 -0.97 -14.83 5.22
N PRO A 92 -0.09 -13.83 5.42
CA PRO A 92 -0.47 -12.48 5.84
C PRO A 92 -1.44 -11.84 4.84
N ALA A 93 -2.41 -11.05 5.35
CA ALA A 93 -3.51 -10.49 4.56
C ALA A 93 -3.04 -9.72 3.32
N GLY A 94 -2.07 -8.83 3.45
CA GLY A 94 -1.58 -8.02 2.32
C GLY A 94 -1.04 -8.87 1.17
N ARG A 95 -0.20 -9.89 1.49
CA ARG A 95 0.36 -10.80 0.47
C ARG A 95 -0.72 -11.60 -0.26
N VAL A 96 -1.66 -12.16 0.50
CA VAL A 96 -2.71 -13.02 -0.08
C VAL A 96 -3.69 -12.19 -0.91
N VAL A 97 -4.00 -10.95 -0.51
CA VAL A 97 -4.82 -10.02 -1.30
C VAL A 97 -4.12 -9.66 -2.62
N ASP A 98 -2.81 -9.44 -2.60
CA ASP A 98 -2.07 -9.18 -3.85
C ASP A 98 -2.09 -10.41 -4.79
N MET A 99 -2.02 -11.65 -4.25
CA MET A 99 -2.23 -12.89 -5.03
C MET A 99 -3.65 -12.99 -5.59
N TYR A 100 -4.67 -12.62 -4.81
CA TYR A 100 -6.04 -12.60 -5.30
C TYR A 100 -6.23 -11.61 -6.45
N LYS A 101 -5.60 -10.42 -6.39
CA LYS A 101 -5.60 -9.45 -7.48
C LYS A 101 -4.94 -10.01 -8.76
N LYS A 102 -3.88 -10.82 -8.64
CA LYS A 102 -3.29 -11.55 -9.80
C LYS A 102 -4.30 -12.49 -10.44
N ILE A 103 -5.06 -13.23 -9.62
CA ILE A 103 -6.11 -14.14 -10.14
C ILE A 103 -7.19 -13.37 -10.88
N LEU A 104 -7.66 -12.25 -10.33
CA LEU A 104 -8.65 -11.38 -10.99
C LEU A 104 -8.13 -10.81 -12.31
N ALA A 105 -6.81 -10.59 -12.43
CA ALA A 105 -6.14 -10.17 -13.67
C ALA A 105 -5.90 -11.34 -14.66
N GLY A 106 -6.47 -12.52 -14.43
CA GLY A 106 -6.36 -13.68 -15.31
C GLY A 106 -5.03 -14.43 -15.23
N GLN A 107 -4.19 -14.18 -14.22
CA GLN A 107 -2.82 -14.71 -14.12
C GLN A 107 -2.70 -15.89 -13.14
N LEU A 108 -3.72 -16.72 -13.04
CA LEU A 108 -3.75 -17.86 -12.11
C LEU A 108 -2.60 -18.85 -12.34
N ASP A 109 -2.29 -19.18 -13.61
CA ASP A 109 -1.26 -20.17 -13.95
C ASP A 109 0.15 -19.66 -13.61
N ALA A 110 0.41 -18.38 -13.86
CA ALA A 110 1.66 -17.73 -13.46
C ALA A 110 1.84 -17.73 -11.93
N LEU A 111 0.77 -17.43 -11.20
CA LEU A 111 0.77 -17.48 -9.73
C LEU A 111 1.04 -18.89 -9.19
N LYS A 112 0.38 -19.92 -9.77
CA LYS A 112 0.62 -21.32 -9.36
C LYS A 112 2.08 -21.73 -9.60
N ALA A 113 2.67 -21.35 -10.74
CA ALA A 113 4.07 -21.62 -11.05
C ALA A 113 5.05 -20.91 -10.09
N GLU A 114 4.74 -19.69 -9.67
CA GLU A 114 5.51 -18.93 -8.69
C GLU A 114 5.49 -19.61 -7.31
N LEU A 115 4.30 -19.98 -6.82
CA LEU A 115 4.13 -20.66 -5.53
C LEU A 115 4.85 -22.01 -5.50
N GLU A 116 4.85 -22.75 -6.61
CA GLU A 116 5.55 -24.03 -6.69
C GLU A 116 7.08 -23.85 -6.64
N ARG A 117 7.64 -22.81 -7.28
CA ARG A 117 9.06 -22.47 -7.17
C ARG A 117 9.46 -22.09 -5.75
N GLU A 118 8.65 -21.26 -5.07
CA GLU A 118 8.88 -20.91 -3.67
C GLU A 118 8.88 -22.14 -2.75
N ARG A 119 7.96 -23.07 -3.00
CA ARG A 119 7.89 -24.33 -2.24
C ARG A 119 9.14 -25.17 -2.43
N GLN A 120 9.59 -25.37 -3.68
CA GLN A 120 10.80 -26.13 -4.00
C GLN A 120 12.06 -25.49 -3.39
N GLN A 121 12.15 -24.15 -3.40
CA GLN A 121 13.26 -23.45 -2.75
C GLN A 121 13.28 -23.64 -1.23
N LYS A 122 12.12 -23.62 -0.57
CA LYS A 122 12.03 -23.89 0.87
C LYS A 122 12.36 -25.33 1.22
N GLU A 123 11.94 -26.28 0.40
CA GLU A 123 12.25 -27.71 0.60
C GLU A 123 13.76 -28.00 0.41
N SER A 124 14.43 -27.33 -0.55
CA SER A 124 15.88 -27.47 -0.73
C SER A 124 16.69 -26.89 0.43
N LEU A 125 16.27 -25.72 0.97
CA LEU A 125 16.93 -25.10 2.14
C LEU A 125 16.74 -25.91 3.44
N THR A 126 15.59 -26.56 3.61
CA THR A 126 15.35 -27.43 4.79
C THR A 126 16.01 -28.80 4.65
N GLY A 127 16.28 -29.27 3.44
CA GLY A 127 17.02 -30.50 3.17
C GLY A 127 18.52 -30.40 3.48
N GLU A 128 19.13 -29.24 3.36
CA GLU A 128 20.54 -28.99 3.65
C GLU A 128 20.85 -28.92 5.17
N ILE A 129 19.86 -28.50 6.00
CA ILE A 129 20.02 -28.42 7.47
C ILE A 129 19.89 -29.79 8.14
N GLY A 130 19.42 -30.81 7.44
CA GLY A 130 19.24 -32.20 7.96
C GLY A 130 20.41 -33.12 7.76
N GLN A 131 21.54 -32.69 7.15
CA GLN A 131 22.70 -33.55 6.87
C GLN A 131 23.99 -33.21 7.62
N GLU A 132 24.03 -32.19 8.47
CA GLU A 132 25.19 -31.93 9.34
C GLU A 132 24.82 -32.09 10.83
N ASP A 133 24.62 -33.30 11.29
CA ASP A 133 24.91 -33.71 12.69
C ASP A 133 24.87 -35.22 12.85
N ALA A 134 25.94 -35.88 12.38
CA ALA A 134 26.34 -37.21 12.88
C ALA A 134 27.85 -37.38 12.75
N GLY A 135 28.62 -36.73 13.62
CA GLY A 135 30.09 -36.92 13.67
C GLY A 135 30.70 -36.31 14.93
N SER A 136 30.57 -37.04 16.01
CA SER A 136 31.45 -37.15 17.16
C SER A 136 32.66 -36.20 17.24
N GLY A 137 32.83 -35.52 18.39
CA GLY A 137 34.15 -35.03 18.81
C GLY A 137 34.12 -33.98 19.93
N VAL A 138 34.30 -34.49 21.09
CA VAL A 138 34.51 -33.92 22.42
C VAL A 138 35.69 -32.91 22.48
N LEU A 139 35.57 -31.96 23.44
CA LEU A 139 36.55 -31.29 24.31
C LEU A 139 37.02 -29.83 23.99
N THR A 140 36.63 -29.02 24.97
CA THR A 140 37.41 -28.09 25.82
C THR A 140 38.08 -26.85 25.23
N GLY A 141 37.81 -25.75 25.93
CA GLY A 141 38.82 -24.71 26.16
C GLY A 141 38.38 -23.26 26.05
N ALA A 142 38.05 -22.71 27.14
CA ALA A 142 38.14 -21.35 27.66
C ALA A 142 39.05 -20.34 26.94
N GLY A 143 38.67 -19.06 27.06
CA GLY A 143 39.58 -17.89 26.96
C GLY A 143 38.94 -16.72 26.21
N THR A 144 38.22 -15.86 26.86
CA THR A 144 38.51 -14.51 27.39
C THR A 144 39.20 -13.52 26.44
N GLU A 145 38.56 -12.34 26.43
CA GLU A 145 39.14 -10.97 26.40
C GLU A 145 39.57 -10.43 25.04
N GLU A 146 38.98 -9.35 24.70
CA GLU A 146 39.06 -7.91 24.97
C GLU A 146 39.77 -7.11 23.89
N THR A 147 39.15 -6.02 23.59
CA THR A 147 39.52 -4.59 23.51
C THR A 147 40.10 -4.03 22.24
N GLU A 148 39.44 -2.92 21.89
CA GLU A 148 39.98 -1.58 21.56
C GLU A 148 40.79 -1.41 20.25
N THR A 149 40.70 -0.33 19.52
CA THR A 149 40.43 1.09 19.62
C THR A 149 40.59 1.75 18.25
N ALA A 150 39.79 2.74 18.01
CA ALA A 150 40.02 4.10 17.57
C ALA A 150 41.02 4.45 16.42
N GLY A 151 40.54 5.43 15.61
CA GLY A 151 41.39 6.37 14.88
C GLY A 151 40.74 6.93 13.61
N SER A 152 39.88 7.96 13.62
CA SER A 152 40.17 9.39 13.48
C SER A 152 40.99 9.79 12.23
N ARG A 153 40.35 10.55 11.33
CA ARG A 153 40.66 11.91 10.82
C ARG A 153 39.91 12.22 9.52
N ALA A 154 39.01 13.13 9.56
CA ALA A 154 38.95 14.53 9.14
C ALA A 154 39.67 14.89 7.80
N GLY A 155 38.89 15.47 6.90
CA GLY A 155 39.33 16.16 5.71
C GLY A 155 38.19 16.89 5.02
N ALA A 156 38.06 18.17 5.31
CA ALA A 156 37.11 19.11 4.73
C ALA A 156 37.43 19.40 3.26
N GLY A 157 36.39 19.69 2.48
CA GLY A 157 36.54 20.20 1.12
C GLY A 157 35.19 20.60 0.51
N THR A 158 34.73 21.78 0.89
CA THR A 158 33.68 22.56 0.22
C THR A 158 34.02 22.80 -1.25
N LYS A 159 33.06 22.47 -2.15
CA LYS A 159 32.84 23.24 -3.38
C LYS A 159 31.38 23.19 -3.78
N SER A 160 30.74 24.32 -3.66
CA SER A 160 29.47 24.68 -4.28
C SER A 160 29.61 24.66 -5.79
N GLY A 161 28.71 23.99 -6.46
CA GLY A 161 28.54 24.06 -7.90
C GLY A 161 27.05 23.88 -8.20
N GLY A 162 26.38 25.04 -8.40
CA GLY A 162 25.04 25.05 -8.95
C GLY A 162 25.07 24.42 -10.33
N VAL A 163 24.16 23.51 -10.61
CA VAL A 163 23.90 23.00 -11.95
C VAL A 163 22.56 23.56 -12.40
N GLU A 164 22.67 24.44 -13.39
CA GLU A 164 21.56 25.02 -14.13
C GLU A 164 20.76 23.93 -14.82
N MET A 165 19.42 24.10 -14.79
CA MET A 165 18.48 23.34 -15.59
C MET A 165 18.68 23.71 -17.06
N SER A 166 19.25 22.80 -17.83
CA SER A 166 19.22 22.89 -19.31
C SER A 166 19.03 21.51 -19.93
N ASP A 167 17.96 21.44 -20.70
CA ASP A 167 17.74 20.62 -21.88
C ASP A 167 17.91 19.09 -21.80
N PHE A 168 16.77 18.41 -21.66
CA PHE A 168 16.65 17.00 -22.02
C PHE A 168 16.16 16.88 -23.47
N SER A 169 17.07 17.08 -24.43
CA SER A 169 16.91 16.62 -25.80
C SER A 169 18.23 16.02 -26.27
N GLY A 170 18.28 14.68 -26.37
CA GLY A 170 19.44 14.01 -26.97
C GLY A 170 19.54 12.56 -26.53
N GLY A 171 19.08 11.66 -27.36
CA GLY A 171 19.40 10.24 -27.24
C GLY A 171 20.91 10.03 -27.27
N MET A 172 21.44 9.45 -26.21
CA MET A 172 22.76 8.84 -26.20
C MET A 172 22.77 7.68 -25.22
N GLY A 173 23.21 6.54 -25.70
CA GLY A 173 23.44 5.34 -24.90
C GLY A 173 24.31 5.65 -23.71
N LEU A 174 23.75 5.48 -22.51
CA LEU A 174 24.43 5.62 -21.24
C LEU A 174 24.99 4.27 -20.81
N GLU A 175 26.14 3.88 -21.34
CA GLU A 175 27.04 2.94 -20.65
C GLU A 175 27.55 3.66 -19.39
N GLY A 176 27.08 3.21 -18.19
CA GLY A 176 27.61 3.63 -16.90
C GLY A 176 26.72 4.52 -16.02
N SER A 177 25.49 4.83 -16.39
CA SER A 177 24.59 5.58 -15.51
C SER A 177 23.98 4.65 -14.44
N ARG A 178 24.29 4.95 -13.16
CA ARG A 178 23.69 4.28 -12.00
C ARG A 178 22.18 4.46 -12.03
N LEU A 179 21.41 3.38 -11.91
CA LEU A 179 19.96 3.42 -11.89
C LEU A 179 19.46 4.17 -10.64
N MET A 180 18.32 4.86 -10.73
CA MET A 180 17.69 5.55 -9.59
C MET A 180 17.37 4.56 -8.46
N LYS A 181 16.85 3.37 -8.81
CA LYS A 181 16.50 2.30 -7.87
C LYS A 181 17.69 1.78 -7.05
N ASP A 182 18.94 1.91 -7.56
CA ASP A 182 20.15 1.48 -6.83
C ASP A 182 20.44 2.35 -5.60
N GLN A 183 19.80 3.51 -5.49
CA GLN A 183 19.93 4.42 -4.35
C GLN A 183 18.79 4.28 -3.36
N LEU A 184 17.82 3.40 -3.63
CA LEU A 184 16.67 3.13 -2.79
C LEU A 184 16.77 1.77 -2.08
N THR A 185 16.07 1.62 -1.00
CA THR A 185 15.86 0.32 -0.36
C THR A 185 14.81 -0.46 -1.14
N ILE A 186 15.25 -1.32 -2.04
CA ILE A 186 14.35 -2.13 -2.87
C ILE A 186 13.94 -3.40 -2.12
N ASN A 187 12.66 -3.72 -2.19
CA ASN A 187 12.11 -4.98 -1.68
C ASN A 187 12.33 -6.08 -2.71
N TYR A 188 13.22 -7.01 -2.43
CA TYR A 188 13.52 -8.15 -3.31
C TYR A 188 12.44 -9.23 -3.25
N ASP A 189 11.65 -9.29 -2.16
CA ASP A 189 10.51 -10.22 -1.99
C ASP A 189 9.20 -9.62 -2.54
N ARG A 190 9.29 -8.58 -3.37
CA ARG A 190 8.13 -7.93 -3.97
C ARG A 190 7.37 -8.89 -4.88
N THR A 191 6.06 -8.72 -4.90
CA THR A 191 5.23 -9.38 -5.90
C THR A 191 5.29 -8.58 -7.21
N GLU A 192 5.69 -9.25 -8.29
CA GLU A 192 5.84 -8.67 -9.62
C GLU A 192 5.07 -9.53 -10.62
N TYR A 193 4.30 -8.89 -11.50
CA TYR A 193 3.59 -9.58 -12.58
C TYR A 193 3.17 -8.62 -13.70
N GLY A 194 2.82 -9.19 -14.85
CA GLY A 194 2.36 -8.52 -16.04
C GLY A 194 2.41 -9.49 -17.22
N ASP A 195 1.95 -9.06 -18.38
CA ASP A 195 2.01 -9.85 -19.60
C ASP A 195 3.33 -9.66 -20.38
N GLY A 196 4.24 -8.81 -19.86
CA GLY A 196 5.57 -8.58 -20.43
C GLY A 196 5.61 -7.62 -21.62
N ARG A 197 4.51 -6.99 -21.98
CA ARG A 197 4.45 -6.01 -23.08
C ARG A 197 5.09 -4.67 -22.73
N ALA A 198 5.14 -4.33 -21.43
CA ALA A 198 5.92 -3.24 -20.89
C ALA A 198 6.67 -3.71 -19.63
N GLU A 199 7.74 -3.01 -19.27
CA GLU A 199 8.56 -3.28 -18.09
C GLU A 199 8.96 -1.98 -17.40
N ILE A 200 8.72 -1.87 -16.10
CA ILE A 200 9.24 -0.78 -15.26
C ILE A 200 10.71 -1.12 -14.99
N VAL A 201 11.61 -0.49 -15.74
CA VAL A 201 13.05 -0.80 -15.70
C VAL A 201 13.78 -0.04 -14.62
N ASP A 202 13.26 1.14 -14.21
CA ASP A 202 13.85 1.97 -13.18
C ASP A 202 12.79 2.76 -12.42
N LEU A 203 13.08 3.13 -11.18
CA LEU A 203 12.20 3.93 -10.34
C LEU A 203 13.00 4.81 -9.38
N GLY A 204 12.45 5.96 -9.02
CA GLY A 204 13.04 6.91 -8.09
C GLY A 204 12.00 7.53 -7.17
N LEU A 205 12.42 7.83 -5.95
CA LEU A 205 11.67 8.63 -4.99
C LEU A 205 12.55 9.82 -4.63
N PHE A 206 12.04 11.04 -4.82
CA PHE A 206 12.79 12.27 -4.68
C PHE A 206 12.18 13.17 -3.62
N ASP A 207 13.01 13.73 -2.75
CA ASP A 207 12.60 14.77 -1.82
C ASP A 207 12.41 16.13 -2.54
N GLU A 208 11.98 17.16 -1.82
CA GLU A 208 11.76 18.51 -2.35
C GLU A 208 13.03 19.13 -2.96
N ARG A 209 14.21 18.68 -2.55
CA ARG A 209 15.51 19.15 -3.03
C ARG A 209 16.03 18.37 -4.24
N GLY A 210 15.27 17.34 -4.69
CA GLY A 210 15.64 16.49 -5.79
C GLY A 210 16.64 15.38 -5.43
N ASN A 211 16.84 15.07 -4.16
CA ASN A 211 17.68 13.93 -3.75
C ASN A 211 16.88 12.65 -3.79
N ILE A 212 17.48 11.57 -4.27
CA ILE A 212 16.89 10.23 -4.23
C ILE A 212 16.96 9.69 -2.79
N THR A 213 15.80 9.37 -2.21
CA THR A 213 15.73 8.94 -0.81
C THR A 213 14.45 8.17 -0.50
N ASN A 214 14.52 7.23 0.43
CA ASN A 214 13.32 6.61 1.01
C ASN A 214 12.70 7.43 2.16
N LEU A 215 13.36 8.54 2.58
CA LEU A 215 12.98 9.34 3.72
C LEU A 215 12.42 10.68 3.26
N LEU A 216 11.15 10.94 3.58
CA LEU A 216 10.42 12.15 3.21
C LEU A 216 9.94 12.90 4.45
N LEU A 217 9.86 14.22 4.35
CA LEU A 217 9.34 15.06 5.41
C LEU A 217 7.87 15.40 5.17
N LYS A 218 7.05 15.24 6.20
CA LYS A 218 5.64 15.63 6.15
C LYS A 218 5.52 17.13 5.87
N GLY A 219 4.68 17.48 4.92
CA GLY A 219 4.44 18.87 4.51
C GLY A 219 5.29 19.34 3.36
N GLU A 220 6.35 18.62 2.97
CA GLU A 220 7.20 18.95 1.82
C GLU A 220 6.68 18.30 0.53
N MET A 221 7.14 18.84 -0.60
CA MET A 221 6.88 18.24 -1.92
C MET A 221 7.78 17.02 -2.12
N PHE A 222 7.29 16.03 -2.84
CA PHE A 222 8.08 14.88 -3.25
C PHE A 222 7.66 14.41 -4.64
N THR A 223 8.55 13.70 -5.33
CA THR A 223 8.29 13.18 -6.66
C THR A 223 8.59 11.69 -6.73
N ILE A 224 7.65 10.93 -7.29
CA ILE A 224 7.82 9.53 -7.68
C ILE A 224 8.11 9.53 -9.17
N LYS A 225 9.20 8.87 -9.59
CA LYS A 225 9.54 8.68 -11.00
C LYS A 225 9.56 7.20 -11.34
N GLU A 226 9.05 6.87 -12.51
CA GLU A 226 9.18 5.54 -13.09
C GLU A 226 9.65 5.65 -14.55
N ARG A 227 10.55 4.75 -14.95
CA ARG A 227 10.99 4.58 -16.33
C ARG A 227 10.52 3.24 -16.82
N ILE A 228 9.80 3.27 -17.94
CA ILE A 228 9.12 2.12 -18.51
C ILE A 228 9.67 1.87 -19.90
N HIS A 229 10.06 0.62 -20.19
CA HIS A 229 10.43 0.14 -21.50
C HIS A 229 9.26 -0.65 -22.12
N PHE A 230 9.01 -0.45 -23.43
CA PHE A 230 7.92 -1.10 -24.14
C PHE A 230 8.44 -2.17 -25.11
N ASN A 231 7.95 -3.40 -24.92
CA ASN A 231 8.30 -4.55 -25.76
C ASN A 231 7.37 -4.70 -26.98
N THR A 232 6.29 -3.92 -27.04
CA THR A 232 5.30 -3.93 -28.11
C THR A 232 4.63 -2.56 -28.26
N GLU A 233 3.81 -2.41 -29.29
CA GLU A 233 2.97 -1.22 -29.47
C GLU A 233 1.79 -1.23 -28.49
N ILE A 234 1.53 -0.10 -27.81
CA ILE A 234 0.40 0.12 -26.93
C ILE A 234 -0.19 1.50 -27.21
N GLN A 235 -1.51 1.57 -27.45
CA GLN A 235 -2.18 2.79 -27.86
C GLN A 235 -2.37 3.80 -26.72
N SER A 236 -2.67 3.31 -25.53
CA SER A 236 -3.00 4.17 -24.38
C SER A 236 -2.50 3.55 -23.08
N PRO A 237 -1.18 3.58 -22.83
CA PRO A 237 -0.64 3.10 -21.56
C PRO A 237 -1.05 4.03 -20.41
N ILE A 238 -1.34 3.43 -19.25
CA ILE A 238 -1.71 4.11 -18.01
C ILE A 238 -0.66 3.78 -16.96
N PHE A 239 -0.05 4.79 -16.39
CA PHE A 239 0.96 4.65 -15.35
C PHE A 239 0.34 4.97 -13.99
N THR A 240 0.68 4.19 -12.98
CA THR A 240 0.00 4.25 -11.67
C THR A 240 1.01 4.10 -10.54
N TYR A 241 0.84 4.88 -9.48
CA TYR A 241 1.44 4.54 -8.18
C TYR A 241 0.35 4.35 -7.12
N THR A 242 0.69 3.57 -6.07
CA THR A 242 -0.15 3.38 -4.89
C THR A 242 0.74 3.33 -3.65
N ILE A 243 0.36 4.08 -2.62
CA ILE A 243 1.02 4.05 -1.30
C ILE A 243 0.12 3.28 -0.34
N LYS A 244 0.71 2.31 0.38
CA LYS A 244 0.04 1.41 1.31
C LYS A 244 0.64 1.51 2.70
N ASP A 245 -0.13 1.16 3.72
CA ASP A 245 0.42 0.90 5.06
C ASP A 245 1.15 -0.46 5.12
N LYS A 246 1.79 -0.76 6.25
CA LYS A 246 2.49 -2.05 6.48
C LYS A 246 1.58 -3.28 6.43
N LYS A 247 0.27 -3.10 6.60
CA LYS A 247 -0.72 -4.17 6.51
C LYS A 247 -1.18 -4.41 5.08
N GLY A 248 -0.80 -3.52 4.13
CA GLY A 248 -1.18 -3.57 2.73
C GLY A 248 -2.47 -2.78 2.41
N THR A 249 -3.01 -2.00 3.37
CA THR A 249 -4.13 -1.10 3.10
C THR A 249 -3.70 0.01 2.16
N GLU A 250 -4.38 0.17 1.04
CA GLU A 250 -4.16 1.27 0.11
C GLU A 250 -4.63 2.59 0.74
N LEU A 251 -3.70 3.53 0.94
CA LEU A 251 -3.96 4.80 1.59
C LEU A 251 -4.21 5.91 0.60
N THR A 252 -3.41 5.94 -0.46
CA THR A 252 -3.51 6.91 -1.55
C THR A 252 -2.81 6.38 -2.79
N GLY A 253 -3.13 6.94 -3.94
CA GLY A 253 -2.54 6.63 -5.23
C GLY A 253 -3.31 7.32 -6.33
N THR A 254 -2.70 7.43 -7.50
CA THR A 254 -3.35 7.94 -8.71
C THR A 254 -2.72 7.35 -9.95
N ASN A 255 -3.24 7.73 -11.09
CA ASN A 255 -2.72 7.33 -12.40
C ASN A 255 -2.82 8.47 -13.42
N THR A 256 -2.10 8.33 -14.51
CA THR A 256 -2.05 9.33 -15.57
C THR A 256 -3.41 9.62 -16.19
N MET A 257 -4.32 8.64 -16.25
CA MET A 257 -5.67 8.85 -16.78
C MET A 257 -6.52 9.72 -15.83
N PHE A 258 -6.51 9.47 -14.54
CA PHE A 258 -7.25 10.28 -13.55
C PHE A 258 -6.74 11.70 -13.45
N GLU A 259 -5.42 11.89 -13.60
CA GLU A 259 -4.79 13.22 -13.61
C GLU A 259 -4.90 13.92 -14.96
N GLY A 260 -5.52 13.31 -15.97
CA GLY A 260 -5.74 13.88 -17.29
C GLY A 260 -4.45 14.10 -18.08
N ALA A 261 -3.39 13.33 -17.81
CA ALA A 261 -2.14 13.41 -18.55
C ALA A 261 -2.30 12.81 -19.95
N GLU A 262 -1.88 13.55 -20.97
CA GLU A 262 -1.88 13.08 -22.34
C GLU A 262 -0.68 12.16 -22.59
N ILE A 263 -0.93 10.85 -22.71
CA ILE A 263 0.09 9.85 -23.02
C ILE A 263 -0.05 9.46 -24.50
N GLN A 264 1.02 9.64 -25.26
CA GLN A 264 1.04 9.27 -26.68
C GLN A 264 1.15 7.75 -26.84
N PRO A 265 0.62 7.19 -27.95
CA PRO A 265 0.85 5.78 -28.29
C PRO A 265 2.34 5.46 -28.35
N VAL A 266 2.70 4.30 -27.87
CA VAL A 266 4.08 3.82 -27.83
C VAL A 266 4.31 2.69 -28.81
N LYS A 267 5.55 2.55 -29.26
CA LYS A 267 6.01 1.45 -30.14
C LYS A 267 7.00 0.56 -29.39
N ARG A 268 7.28 -0.58 -29.97
CA ARG A 268 8.33 -1.47 -29.47
C ARG A 268 9.67 -0.74 -29.43
N GLY A 269 10.33 -0.79 -28.27
CA GLY A 269 11.63 -0.17 -28.00
C GLY A 269 11.54 1.24 -27.48
N ASP A 270 10.34 1.85 -27.42
CA ASP A 270 10.16 3.15 -26.78
C ASP A 270 10.36 3.06 -25.27
N GLU A 271 10.77 4.17 -24.67
CA GLU A 271 10.84 4.35 -23.23
C GLU A 271 10.06 5.62 -22.82
N TYR A 272 9.38 5.53 -21.70
CA TYR A 272 8.74 6.66 -21.03
C TYR A 272 9.34 6.89 -19.67
N VAL A 273 9.48 8.16 -19.29
CA VAL A 273 9.71 8.58 -17.90
C VAL A 273 8.45 9.31 -17.45
N VAL A 274 7.85 8.84 -16.37
CA VAL A 274 6.65 9.45 -15.79
C VAL A 274 6.98 9.94 -14.39
N GLU A 275 6.52 11.16 -14.06
CA GLU A 275 6.76 11.82 -12.79
C GLU A 275 5.43 12.17 -12.13
N PHE A 276 5.26 11.76 -10.88
CA PHE A 276 4.14 12.16 -10.02
C PHE A 276 4.69 13.05 -8.90
N THR A 277 4.33 14.32 -8.90
CA THR A 277 4.79 15.29 -7.90
C THR A 277 3.64 15.75 -7.04
N GLN A 278 3.75 15.58 -5.73
CA GLN A 278 2.71 15.91 -4.76
C GLN A 278 3.28 16.24 -3.39
N LYS A 279 2.43 16.78 -2.51
CA LYS A 279 2.79 17.07 -1.12
C LYS A 279 2.64 15.84 -0.23
N MET A 280 3.59 15.62 0.67
CA MET A 280 3.52 14.54 1.66
C MET A 280 2.58 14.93 2.80
N THR A 281 1.35 14.43 2.76
CA THR A 281 0.32 14.69 3.79
C THR A 281 0.08 13.52 4.73
N LEU A 282 0.72 12.36 4.49
CA LEU A 282 0.64 11.21 5.37
C LEU A 282 1.29 11.49 6.73
N GLN A 283 0.83 10.80 7.77
CA GLN A 283 1.43 10.88 9.10
C GLN A 283 2.84 10.31 9.10
N GLY A 284 3.63 10.64 10.14
CA GLY A 284 4.93 10.00 10.36
C GLY A 284 4.80 8.48 10.49
N GLY A 285 5.62 7.74 9.77
CA GLY A 285 5.56 6.28 9.76
C GLY A 285 6.20 5.65 8.53
N GLU A 286 6.04 4.34 8.43
CA GLU A 286 6.56 3.53 7.33
C GLU A 286 5.42 3.11 6.40
N TYR A 287 5.63 3.29 5.12
CA TYR A 287 4.68 2.99 4.05
C TYR A 287 5.35 2.17 2.96
N LEU A 288 4.54 1.59 2.07
CA LEU A 288 4.99 0.77 0.95
C LEU A 288 4.53 1.41 -0.36
N LEU A 289 5.43 1.51 -1.33
CA LEU A 289 5.14 2.02 -2.68
C LEU A 289 4.93 0.86 -3.65
N SER A 290 3.87 0.92 -4.42
CA SER A 290 3.58 0.01 -5.54
C SER A 290 3.43 0.83 -6.81
N MET A 291 3.81 0.26 -7.97
CA MET A 291 3.78 0.94 -9.26
C MET A 291 3.27 0.01 -10.35
N SER A 292 2.65 0.55 -11.39
CA SER A 292 2.20 -0.28 -12.51
C SER A 292 2.06 0.48 -13.82
N CYS A 293 2.27 -0.25 -14.92
CA CYS A 293 1.88 0.11 -16.26
C CYS A 293 0.71 -0.78 -16.69
N THR A 294 -0.43 -0.18 -17.03
CA THR A 294 -1.69 -0.86 -17.35
C THR A 294 -2.34 -0.22 -18.57
N GLY A 295 -3.52 -0.70 -18.96
CA GLY A 295 -4.32 -0.12 -20.04
C GLY A 295 -5.68 -0.76 -20.14
N PHE A 296 -6.43 -0.39 -21.17
CA PHE A 296 -7.71 -1.00 -21.53
C PHE A 296 -7.66 -1.55 -22.96
N GLU A 297 -8.09 -2.78 -23.15
CA GLU A 297 -8.22 -3.43 -24.45
C GLU A 297 -9.61 -4.02 -24.57
N GLN A 298 -10.33 -3.65 -25.61
CA GLN A 298 -11.73 -4.06 -25.84
C GLN A 298 -12.66 -3.84 -24.62
N GLY A 299 -12.33 -2.83 -23.78
CA GLY A 299 -13.06 -2.51 -22.54
C GLY A 299 -12.60 -3.29 -21.31
N GLU A 300 -11.71 -4.25 -21.44
CA GLU A 300 -11.12 -5.01 -20.34
C GLU A 300 -9.83 -4.34 -19.84
N HIS A 301 -9.64 -4.32 -18.52
CA HIS A 301 -8.43 -3.79 -17.89
C HIS A 301 -7.29 -4.81 -18.03
N VAL A 302 -6.17 -4.37 -18.57
CA VAL A 302 -4.98 -5.19 -18.80
C VAL A 302 -3.80 -4.67 -18.01
N VAL A 303 -3.02 -5.58 -17.42
CA VAL A 303 -1.81 -5.25 -16.67
C VAL A 303 -0.60 -5.65 -17.51
N TYR A 304 0.13 -4.65 -18.01
CA TYR A 304 1.36 -4.88 -18.77
C TYR A 304 2.55 -5.17 -17.85
N HIS A 305 2.68 -4.42 -16.74
CA HIS A 305 3.65 -4.66 -15.68
C HIS A 305 3.20 -4.06 -14.36
N ARG A 306 3.38 -4.77 -13.25
CA ARG A 306 3.04 -4.31 -11.90
C ARG A 306 4.05 -4.77 -10.88
N LEU A 307 4.49 -3.83 -10.05
CA LEU A 307 5.38 -4.03 -8.92
C LEU A 307 4.63 -3.71 -7.63
N TYR A 308 4.33 -4.70 -6.81
CA TYR A 308 3.75 -4.48 -5.49
C TYR A 308 4.84 -4.31 -4.44
N ASN A 309 4.68 -3.25 -3.59
CA ASN A 309 5.56 -3.02 -2.45
C ASN A 309 7.04 -2.98 -2.86
N VAL A 310 7.34 -2.32 -3.98
CA VAL A 310 8.66 -2.32 -4.60
C VAL A 310 9.71 -1.64 -3.73
N THR A 311 9.31 -0.63 -2.97
CA THR A 311 10.17 0.08 -2.01
C THR A 311 9.36 0.60 -0.83
N ASN A 312 10.02 0.94 0.28
CA ASN A 312 9.39 1.61 1.41
C ASN A 312 9.50 3.13 1.28
N ILE A 313 8.64 3.84 1.99
CA ILE A 313 8.67 5.29 2.22
C ILE A 313 8.65 5.50 3.73
N THR A 314 9.68 6.14 4.27
CA THR A 314 9.73 6.57 5.66
C THR A 314 9.34 8.04 5.73
N VAL A 315 8.22 8.35 6.38
CA VAL A 315 7.77 9.73 6.58
C VAL A 315 8.14 10.21 7.97
N ILE A 316 8.92 11.29 8.05
CA ILE A 316 9.22 11.99 9.30
C ILE A 316 8.23 13.13 9.48
N SER A 317 7.65 13.24 10.67
CA SER A 317 6.72 14.31 11.02
C SER A 317 7.04 14.88 12.40
N ASN A 318 7.02 16.20 12.50
CA ASN A 318 7.07 16.94 13.77
C ASN A 318 5.69 17.27 14.31
N LYS A 319 4.62 16.90 13.61
CA LYS A 319 3.22 17.17 13.97
C LYS A 319 2.42 15.88 13.89
N ASN A 320 1.86 15.45 15.00
CA ASN A 320 0.96 14.31 15.07
C ASN A 320 -0.50 14.79 15.04
N THR A 321 -1.26 14.32 14.05
CA THR A 321 -2.70 14.52 13.95
C THR A 321 -3.42 13.18 14.02
N VAL A 322 -4.74 13.21 14.16
CA VAL A 322 -5.56 11.98 14.13
C VAL A 322 -5.80 11.54 12.70
N GLY A 323 -5.75 10.23 12.45
CA GLY A 323 -6.05 9.64 11.13
C GLY A 323 -4.80 9.32 10.32
N VAL A 324 -4.98 9.09 9.01
CA VAL A 324 -3.95 8.60 8.10
C VAL A 324 -3.13 9.74 7.50
N TYR A 325 -3.76 10.89 7.26
CA TYR A 325 -3.12 12.08 6.68
C TYR A 325 -3.59 13.36 7.34
N ASP A 326 -2.81 14.42 7.21
CA ASP A 326 -3.10 15.75 7.73
C ASP A 326 -3.80 16.60 6.68
N MET A 327 -4.98 17.10 6.99
CA MET A 327 -5.73 18.01 6.14
C MET A 327 -5.25 19.47 6.26
N GLU A 328 -4.20 19.72 7.05
CA GLU A 328 -3.59 21.05 7.27
C GLU A 328 -4.60 22.09 7.76
N SER A 329 -5.47 21.69 8.69
CA SER A 329 -6.53 22.55 9.21
C SER A 329 -5.99 23.82 9.85
N GLN A 330 -6.58 24.96 9.48
CA GLN A 330 -6.35 26.25 10.15
C GLN A 330 -7.39 26.43 11.24
N VAL A 331 -6.94 26.79 12.45
CA VAL A 331 -7.82 26.99 13.61
C VAL A 331 -7.86 28.47 13.96
N LYS A 332 -9.07 29.01 14.10
CA LYS A 332 -9.34 30.31 14.71
C LYS A 332 -10.19 30.06 15.95
N ALA A 333 -9.74 30.53 17.10
CA ALA A 333 -10.47 30.40 18.35
C ALA A 333 -10.67 31.80 18.98
N ALA A 334 -11.89 32.07 19.43
CA ALA A 334 -12.22 33.29 20.18
C ALA A 334 -12.92 32.90 21.48
N LYS A 335 -12.54 33.53 22.58
CA LYS A 335 -13.23 33.39 23.88
C LYS A 335 -14.48 34.28 23.87
N ILE A 336 -15.64 33.70 24.09
CA ILE A 336 -16.89 34.42 24.30
C ILE A 336 -17.06 34.65 25.82
N GLU A 337 -17.04 35.89 26.26
CA GLU A 337 -17.32 36.23 27.65
C GLU A 337 -18.83 36.11 27.91
N ALA A 338 -19.22 35.41 29.00
CA ALA A 338 -20.62 35.25 29.37
C ALA A 338 -21.24 36.62 29.64
N GLY A 339 -22.21 37.05 28.78
CA GLY A 339 -22.93 38.30 28.92
C GLY A 339 -22.75 39.34 27.80
N LYS A 340 -21.83 39.14 26.84
CA LYS A 340 -21.74 39.95 25.63
C LYS A 340 -22.21 39.14 24.43
N ILE A 341 -23.48 39.20 24.13
CA ILE A 341 -24.01 38.83 22.79
C ILE A 341 -23.78 40.06 21.91
N GLU A 342 -22.64 40.14 21.24
CA GLU A 342 -22.51 41.08 20.14
C GLU A 342 -23.41 40.60 19.01
N ALA A 343 -24.38 41.46 18.65
CA ALA A 343 -25.24 41.28 17.48
C ALA A 343 -24.37 41.07 16.26
N GLY A 344 -24.52 39.89 15.64
CA GLY A 344 -23.77 39.51 14.47
C GLY A 344 -23.84 40.57 13.37
N ASN A 345 -22.69 40.94 12.91
CA ASN A 345 -22.53 41.78 11.72
C ASN A 345 -23.22 41.08 10.53
N ALA A 346 -24.35 41.64 10.13
CA ALA A 346 -25.02 41.25 8.89
C ALA A 346 -24.02 41.37 7.73
N GLY A 347 -23.86 40.31 7.00
CA GLY A 347 -22.99 40.26 5.82
C GLY A 347 -23.37 41.33 4.78
N PRO A 348 -22.48 41.64 3.85
CA PRO A 348 -22.67 42.70 2.89
C PRO A 348 -23.92 42.44 2.04
N THR A 349 -24.85 43.40 2.06
CA THR A 349 -25.97 43.51 1.15
C THR A 349 -25.44 43.55 -0.28
N VAL A 350 -25.79 42.54 -1.06
CA VAL A 350 -25.61 42.57 -2.51
C VAL A 350 -26.59 43.62 -3.05
N ASN A 351 -26.09 44.80 -3.41
CA ASN A 351 -26.81 45.75 -4.21
C ASN A 351 -26.95 45.21 -5.63
N GLY A 352 -28.15 44.73 -5.97
CA GLY A 352 -28.56 44.59 -7.35
C GLY A 352 -28.72 45.94 -7.98
N GLY A 353 -27.97 46.16 -9.04
CA GLY A 353 -28.12 47.29 -9.94
C GLY A 353 -28.12 46.78 -11.37
N LEU A 354 -29.29 46.84 -12.00
CA LEU A 354 -29.69 46.87 -13.42
C LEU A 354 -28.71 46.27 -14.45
#